data_f60b21ad14bb035da657798e1ecbe7b2
#
_entry.id   f60b21ad14bb035da657798e1ecbe7b2
#
_cell.length_a   1.000
_cell.length_b   1.000
_cell.length_c   1.000
_cell.angle_alpha   90.00
_cell.angle_beta   90.00
_cell.angle_gamma   90.00
#
_symmetry.space_group_name_H-M   'P 1'
#
loop_
_entity.id
_entity.type
_entity.pdbx_description
1 polymer ?
#
loop_
_entity_poly.entity_id
_entity_poly.type
_entity_poly.pdbx_seq_one_letter_code
_entity_poly.pdbx_strand_id
1 'polypeptide(L)'
;MRSGRLHIALIAALAIYATLLIGTGTSAAAQEMLLHSFRPYGSPPCCFHARTADGFDPFYSNLTIDTAGNLYGTTTAGGIFGYGTVFKLTHTASGWTEAVIYAFGHNLADGGVPEGGLTLDAAGNLYGTTHGGGANNSGVVFELVNNGDGTWAEKVLYSFNNTDGYGPWAAPIFDAAGNLYGTTESGGAYNYGTAYELTPTGGGNWSEQVLHSFGNGTDGATPFAGLVMDASGNLYGTTWLGGANLCDGAGCGTVFKLSPTGGGNWSEQVIHNFINNGVDGNEPWAGSLIFDSSGNLYGTTTLGGTYLCEGGSVGCGTVYEMTPTAGGNWTEQVIYSFNGGGPGGEDPTSAVLFDAAGNLYGTTYFGGLLEGGTAFKLTLRDGRWTEQVLHPFGASGDGVTPASGLIFDRAGNLYGTTMEGGLYDGGTAYEITP
;
A
#
# COMPACT_ATOMS: atom_id res chain seq x y z
N MET A 1 -53.47 -23.09 -64.41
CA MET A 1 -52.61 -22.39 -65.34
C MET A 1 -52.09 -21.12 -64.70
N ARG A 2 -50.71 -20.96 -64.70
CA ARG A 2 -49.86 -19.77 -64.38
C ARG A 2 -49.78 -19.42 -62.88
N SER A 3 -48.90 -19.86 -62.18
CA SER A 3 -47.41 -19.71 -61.96
C SER A 3 -46.80 -18.41 -62.48
N GLY A 4 -46.19 -17.67 -61.54
CA GLY A 4 -45.10 -16.80 -61.91
C GLY A 4 -45.23 -15.37 -61.38
N ARG A 5 -44.23 -14.97 -60.63
CA ARG A 5 -43.87 -13.64 -60.16
C ARG A 5 -44.14 -13.29 -58.72
N LEU A 6 -43.33 -13.88 -57.85
CA LEU A 6 -43.11 -13.35 -56.51
C LEU A 6 -41.67 -13.70 -56.11
N HIS A 7 -40.66 -13.18 -56.86
CA HIS A 7 -39.25 -13.44 -56.55
C HIS A 7 -38.32 -12.25 -56.82
N ILE A 8 -38.77 -10.99 -56.64
CA ILE A 8 -37.87 -9.81 -56.82
C ILE A 8 -38.04 -8.74 -55.71
N ALA A 9 -38.65 -9.04 -54.59
CA ALA A 9 -38.84 -8.04 -53.52
C ALA A 9 -38.14 -8.38 -52.19
N LEU A 10 -37.21 -9.36 -52.18
CA LEU A 10 -36.58 -9.80 -50.94
C LEU A 10 -35.01 -9.64 -50.90
N ILE A 11 -34.42 -8.91 -51.85
CA ILE A 11 -32.98 -8.69 -51.90
C ILE A 11 -32.56 -7.23 -51.63
N ALA A 12 -33.52 -6.30 -51.52
CA ALA A 12 -33.22 -4.89 -51.22
C ALA A 12 -33.36 -4.48 -49.75
N ALA A 13 -33.78 -5.39 -48.85
CA ALA A 13 -33.96 -5.08 -47.42
C ALA A 13 -32.82 -5.62 -46.52
N LEU A 14 -31.83 -6.34 -47.06
CA LEU A 14 -30.70 -6.91 -46.30
C LEU A 14 -29.38 -6.13 -46.45
N ALA A 15 -29.39 -5.02 -47.19
CA ALA A 15 -28.16 -4.24 -47.43
C ALA A 15 -28.06 -2.91 -46.65
N ILE A 16 -29.01 -2.61 -45.73
CA ILE A 16 -29.02 -1.34 -44.97
C ILE A 16 -28.85 -1.56 -43.47
N TYR A 17 -28.69 -2.80 -42.98
CA TYR A 17 -28.40 -3.07 -41.56
C TYR A 17 -26.93 -3.38 -41.24
N ALA A 18 -26.00 -3.22 -42.19
CA ALA A 18 -24.59 -3.57 -42.04
C ALA A 18 -23.63 -2.36 -41.91
N THR A 19 -24.15 -1.14 -41.64
CA THR A 19 -23.27 0.05 -41.54
C THR A 19 -23.61 0.99 -40.39
N LEU A 20 -24.03 0.46 -39.24
CA LEU A 20 -24.09 1.25 -37.99
C LEU A 20 -23.64 0.43 -36.80
N LEU A 21 -22.55 -0.31 -36.95
CA LEU A 21 -21.70 -0.80 -35.86
C LEU A 21 -20.38 -0.03 -35.91
N ILE A 22 -20.51 1.31 -35.82
CA ILE A 22 -19.37 2.17 -35.56
C ILE A 22 -19.25 2.31 -34.05
N GLY A 23 -18.31 1.56 -33.48
CA GLY A 23 -17.50 2.04 -32.39
C GLY A 23 -18.19 2.33 -31.06
N THR A 24 -18.85 1.38 -30.43
CA THR A 24 -18.69 1.25 -28.99
C THR A 24 -17.39 0.47 -28.82
N GLY A 25 -16.29 1.19 -28.63
CA GLY A 25 -15.09 0.59 -28.07
C GLY A 25 -15.50 -0.02 -26.76
N THR A 26 -15.72 -1.33 -26.72
CA THR A 26 -15.69 -2.08 -25.49
C THR A 26 -14.28 -1.87 -24.96
N SER A 27 -14.11 -1.03 -23.94
CA SER A 27 -12.88 -1.12 -23.15
C SER A 27 -12.75 -2.60 -22.82
N ALA A 28 -11.64 -3.21 -23.20
CA ALA A 28 -11.33 -4.56 -22.73
C ALA A 28 -11.55 -4.54 -21.22
N ALA A 29 -12.26 -5.52 -20.67
CA ALA A 29 -12.33 -5.66 -19.23
C ALA A 29 -10.91 -5.81 -18.70
N ALA A 30 -10.61 -5.18 -17.57
CA ALA A 30 -9.31 -5.34 -16.94
C ALA A 30 -9.08 -6.83 -16.68
N GLN A 31 -7.87 -7.30 -16.96
CA GLN A 31 -7.52 -8.71 -16.86
C GLN A 31 -6.50 -8.88 -15.75
N GLU A 32 -6.86 -9.71 -14.77
CA GLU A 32 -5.95 -10.16 -13.71
C GLU A 32 -5.11 -11.35 -14.19
N MET A 33 -3.85 -11.41 -13.76
CA MET A 33 -2.94 -12.52 -13.94
C MET A 33 -2.20 -12.81 -12.64
N LEU A 34 -2.34 -14.03 -12.12
CA LEU A 34 -1.58 -14.50 -10.98
C LEU A 34 -0.09 -14.68 -11.36
N LEU A 35 0.82 -13.98 -10.68
CA LEU A 35 2.27 -14.08 -10.89
C LEU A 35 2.89 -15.15 -10.01
N HIS A 36 2.50 -15.20 -8.75
CA HIS A 36 2.97 -16.17 -7.76
C HIS A 36 1.91 -16.43 -6.71
N SER A 37 1.85 -17.67 -6.21
CA SER A 37 1.02 -18.09 -5.09
C SER A 37 1.91 -18.60 -3.97
N PHE A 38 1.98 -17.85 -2.88
CA PHE A 38 2.83 -18.16 -1.74
C PHE A 38 2.34 -19.41 -1.00
N ARG A 39 3.29 -20.18 -0.48
CA ARG A 39 3.00 -21.50 0.09
C ARG A 39 3.32 -21.55 1.57
N PRO A 40 2.33 -21.48 2.47
CA PRO A 40 2.53 -21.84 3.87
C PRO A 40 2.83 -23.34 4.02
N TYR A 41 3.70 -23.70 4.94
CA TYR A 41 4.01 -25.11 5.23
C TYR A 41 3.02 -25.69 6.23
N GLY A 42 2.31 -26.76 5.80
CA GLY A 42 1.40 -27.52 6.66
C GLY A 42 -0.02 -26.97 6.71
N SER A 43 -1.00 -27.84 6.89
CA SER A 43 -2.42 -27.47 6.96
C SER A 43 -2.69 -26.50 8.12
N PRO A 44 -3.63 -25.53 7.95
CA PRO A 44 -3.97 -24.60 9.02
C PRO A 44 -4.63 -25.28 10.22
N PRO A 45 -4.66 -24.71 11.44
CA PRO A 45 -4.52 -23.29 11.74
C PRO A 45 -3.30 -23.06 12.61
N CYS A 46 -2.20 -22.61 12.08
CA CYS A 46 -1.19 -22.01 12.93
C CYS A 46 0.07 -21.71 12.15
N CYS A 47 0.66 -20.74 12.47
CA CYS A 47 2.06 -20.76 12.82
C CYS A 47 2.83 -19.65 12.15
N PHE A 48 2.86 -18.52 12.81
CA PHE A 48 3.76 -17.40 12.61
C PHE A 48 5.26 -17.78 12.58
N HIS A 49 5.65 -19.04 12.49
CA HIS A 49 7.04 -19.49 12.40
C HIS A 49 7.17 -20.79 11.61
N ALA A 50 6.28 -21.04 10.64
CA ALA A 50 6.40 -22.19 9.76
C ALA A 50 7.60 -21.98 8.83
N ARG A 51 8.50 -22.97 8.75
CA ARG A 51 9.70 -22.93 7.90
C ARG A 51 9.36 -23.47 6.52
N THR A 52 9.29 -22.57 5.55
CA THR A 52 9.15 -22.91 4.13
C THR A 52 10.35 -22.36 3.38
N ALA A 53 10.69 -22.92 2.22
CA ALA A 53 11.67 -22.28 1.34
C ALA A 53 11.10 -21.00 0.73
N ASP A 54 9.78 -20.92 0.63
CA ASP A 54 8.97 -19.77 0.21
C ASP A 54 8.56 -18.93 1.43
N GLY A 55 8.21 -17.69 1.21
CA GLY A 55 7.51 -16.87 2.20
C GLY A 55 6.01 -17.09 2.11
N PHE A 56 5.24 -16.55 3.03
CA PHE A 56 3.79 -16.44 2.93
C PHE A 56 3.29 -15.22 3.72
N ASP A 57 2.03 -14.83 3.48
CA ASP A 57 1.42 -13.67 4.09
C ASP A 57 2.20 -12.37 3.73
N PRO A 58 2.13 -11.92 2.45
CA PRO A 58 2.75 -10.66 2.03
C PRO A 58 1.88 -9.45 2.47
N PHE A 59 1.79 -9.27 3.78
CA PHE A 59 0.96 -8.28 4.45
C PHE A 59 1.56 -6.87 4.30
N TYR A 60 0.81 -5.91 3.78
CA TYR A 60 1.25 -4.53 3.45
C TYR A 60 2.55 -4.44 2.63
N SER A 61 2.92 -5.52 1.97
CA SER A 61 4.10 -5.60 1.12
C SER A 61 3.90 -4.83 -0.18
N ASN A 62 3.98 -3.51 -0.13
CA ASN A 62 4.01 -2.72 -1.36
C ASN A 62 5.18 -3.17 -2.22
N LEU A 63 4.88 -3.66 -3.43
CA LEU A 63 5.93 -4.07 -4.35
C LEU A 63 6.76 -2.87 -4.80
N THR A 64 8.04 -3.09 -5.06
CA THR A 64 8.89 -2.13 -5.78
C THR A 64 9.41 -2.76 -7.06
N ILE A 65 9.65 -1.96 -8.10
CA ILE A 65 10.03 -2.41 -9.43
C ILE A 65 11.37 -1.82 -9.84
N ASP A 66 12.30 -2.65 -10.33
CA ASP A 66 13.57 -2.17 -10.85
C ASP A 66 13.47 -1.76 -12.35
N THR A 67 14.55 -1.22 -12.89
CA THR A 67 14.60 -0.77 -14.28
C THR A 67 14.51 -1.90 -15.31
N ALA A 68 14.76 -3.14 -14.90
CA ALA A 68 14.63 -4.35 -15.70
C ALA A 68 13.22 -4.97 -15.64
N GLY A 69 12.33 -4.44 -14.78
CA GLY A 69 10.97 -4.93 -14.59
C GLY A 69 10.86 -6.07 -13.58
N ASN A 70 11.90 -6.33 -12.77
CA ASN A 70 11.77 -7.26 -11.66
C ASN A 70 11.00 -6.59 -10.51
N LEU A 71 10.15 -7.38 -9.84
CA LEU A 71 9.38 -6.94 -8.69
C LEU A 71 10.03 -7.48 -7.40
N TYR A 72 10.00 -6.68 -6.35
CA TYR A 72 10.52 -7.05 -5.04
C TYR A 72 9.46 -6.76 -3.98
N GLY A 73 9.34 -7.64 -2.99
CA GLY A 73 8.42 -7.50 -1.87
C GLY A 73 8.87 -8.32 -0.67
N THR A 74 8.07 -8.28 0.37
CA THR A 74 8.31 -8.95 1.66
C THR A 74 7.17 -9.92 1.97
N THR A 75 7.44 -10.91 2.81
CA THR A 75 6.42 -11.74 3.46
C THR A 75 6.64 -11.71 4.95
N THR A 76 5.58 -11.57 5.75
CA THR A 76 5.70 -11.48 7.22
C THR A 76 6.13 -12.80 7.85
N ALA A 77 5.87 -13.90 7.18
CA ALA A 77 6.13 -15.24 7.68
C ALA A 77 6.77 -16.14 6.62
N GLY A 78 7.20 -17.33 7.01
CA GLY A 78 7.90 -18.29 6.15
C GLY A 78 9.40 -18.02 6.03
N GLY A 79 9.99 -18.49 4.94
CA GLY A 79 11.44 -18.58 4.83
C GLY A 79 12.02 -19.73 5.67
N ILE A 80 13.29 -20.07 5.45
CA ILE A 80 13.94 -21.21 6.13
C ILE A 80 14.06 -21.07 7.65
N PHE A 81 13.89 -19.86 8.18
CA PHE A 81 13.91 -19.59 9.62
C PHE A 81 12.52 -19.28 10.21
N GLY A 82 11.50 -19.01 9.36
CA GLY A 82 10.11 -18.79 9.77
C GLY A 82 9.77 -17.36 10.19
N TYR A 83 10.63 -16.37 9.96
CA TYR A 83 10.46 -14.97 10.37
C TYR A 83 10.26 -14.02 9.20
N GLY A 84 9.82 -14.55 8.05
CA GLY A 84 9.55 -13.77 6.86
C GLY A 84 10.72 -13.71 5.89
N THR A 85 10.43 -13.17 4.71
CA THR A 85 11.38 -13.13 3.59
C THR A 85 11.37 -11.79 2.87
N VAL A 86 12.44 -11.56 2.09
CA VAL A 86 12.39 -10.67 0.93
C VAL A 86 12.44 -11.54 -0.31
N PHE A 87 11.49 -11.35 -1.21
CA PHE A 87 11.40 -12.09 -2.47
C PHE A 87 11.63 -11.20 -3.69
N LYS A 88 11.99 -11.83 -4.79
CA LYS A 88 12.11 -11.23 -6.12
C LYS A 88 11.26 -12.03 -7.10
N LEU A 89 10.44 -11.33 -7.90
CA LEU A 89 9.76 -11.89 -9.06
C LEU A 89 10.46 -11.42 -10.33
N THR A 90 10.78 -12.35 -11.22
CA THR A 90 11.44 -12.06 -12.50
C THR A 90 10.60 -12.60 -13.64
N HIS A 91 10.29 -11.77 -14.63
CA HIS A 91 9.61 -12.21 -15.83
C HIS A 91 10.60 -12.92 -16.78
N THR A 92 10.29 -14.15 -17.16
CA THR A 92 11.09 -14.99 -18.04
C THR A 92 10.29 -15.39 -19.28
N ALA A 93 10.92 -16.03 -20.25
CA ALA A 93 10.22 -16.55 -21.43
C ALA A 93 9.14 -17.60 -21.12
N SER A 94 9.20 -18.22 -19.92
CA SER A 94 8.24 -19.20 -19.44
C SER A 94 7.19 -18.64 -18.47
N GLY A 95 7.17 -17.33 -18.24
CA GLY A 95 6.32 -16.64 -17.28
C GLY A 95 7.12 -16.07 -16.09
N TRP A 96 6.45 -15.74 -15.02
CA TRP A 96 7.08 -15.21 -13.81
C TRP A 96 7.70 -16.33 -12.97
N THR A 97 8.83 -16.03 -12.34
CA THR A 97 9.52 -16.92 -11.39
C THR A 97 9.84 -16.15 -10.13
N GLU A 98 9.54 -16.76 -8.99
CA GLU A 98 9.87 -16.26 -7.66
C GLU A 98 11.24 -16.78 -7.20
N ALA A 99 11.94 -15.97 -6.41
CA ALA A 99 13.13 -16.36 -5.66
C ALA A 99 13.18 -15.61 -4.33
N VAL A 100 13.29 -16.33 -3.23
CA VAL A 100 13.63 -15.74 -1.93
C VAL A 100 15.07 -15.26 -1.99
N ILE A 101 15.29 -13.95 -1.85
CA ILE A 101 16.62 -13.33 -1.89
C ILE A 101 17.20 -13.11 -0.48
N TYR A 102 16.34 -13.07 0.55
CA TYR A 102 16.73 -13.07 1.96
C TYR A 102 15.62 -13.73 2.82
N ALA A 103 16.04 -14.44 3.88
CA ALA A 103 15.14 -15.02 4.88
C ALA A 103 15.57 -14.57 6.27
N PHE A 104 14.67 -13.87 6.98
CA PHE A 104 14.93 -13.32 8.31
C PHE A 104 14.92 -14.38 9.40
N GLY A 105 15.59 -14.08 10.54
CA GLY A 105 15.58 -14.89 11.74
C GLY A 105 16.78 -15.84 11.86
N HIS A 106 17.83 -15.68 11.06
CA HIS A 106 19.04 -16.48 11.18
C HIS A 106 19.64 -16.41 12.59
N ASN A 107 19.63 -15.23 13.19
CA ASN A 107 20.14 -14.98 14.55
C ASN A 107 19.28 -14.01 15.37
N LEU A 108 18.10 -13.65 14.90
CA LEU A 108 17.18 -12.65 15.42
C LEU A 108 17.75 -11.21 15.52
N ALA A 109 19.06 -11.02 15.40
CA ALA A 109 19.69 -9.70 15.33
C ALA A 109 19.51 -9.06 13.95
N ASP A 110 19.22 -9.87 12.92
CA ASP A 110 18.94 -9.47 11.55
C ASP A 110 17.48 -9.01 11.34
N GLY A 111 16.67 -9.01 12.39
CA GLY A 111 15.25 -8.65 12.30
C GLY A 111 14.34 -9.84 12.06
N GLY A 112 13.06 -9.57 11.93
CA GLY A 112 12.01 -10.55 11.64
C GLY A 112 10.65 -9.89 11.48
N VAL A 113 9.76 -10.55 10.76
CA VAL A 113 8.40 -10.05 10.47
C VAL A 113 8.47 -8.72 9.70
N PRO A 114 9.00 -8.71 8.45
CA PRO A 114 8.94 -7.53 7.60
C PRO A 114 7.49 -7.35 7.12
N GLU A 115 6.85 -6.26 7.52
CA GLU A 115 5.44 -5.97 7.23
C GLU A 115 5.28 -4.96 6.09
N GLY A 116 6.24 -4.05 5.93
CA GLY A 116 6.22 -3.03 4.88
C GLY A 116 6.86 -3.47 3.58
N GLY A 117 6.67 -2.64 2.55
CA GLY A 117 7.37 -2.76 1.28
C GLY A 117 8.86 -2.42 1.38
N LEU A 118 9.46 -2.21 0.22
CA LEU A 118 10.90 -1.95 0.08
C LEU A 118 11.14 -0.67 -0.71
N THR A 119 12.20 0.04 -0.35
CA THR A 119 12.73 1.18 -1.12
C THR A 119 13.98 0.76 -1.86
N LEU A 120 14.05 1.06 -3.17
CA LEU A 120 15.14 0.69 -4.05
C LEU A 120 16.04 1.92 -4.27
N ASP A 121 17.36 1.78 -4.07
CA ASP A 121 18.31 2.81 -4.42
C ASP A 121 18.78 2.73 -5.90
N ALA A 122 19.53 3.73 -6.34
CA ALA A 122 20.05 3.77 -7.71
C ALA A 122 21.11 2.68 -8.03
N ALA A 123 21.71 2.07 -7.01
CA ALA A 123 22.64 0.96 -7.15
C ALA A 123 21.95 -0.40 -7.23
N GLY A 124 20.65 -0.45 -6.94
CA GLY A 124 19.84 -1.66 -6.91
C GLY A 124 19.86 -2.37 -5.55
N ASN A 125 20.25 -1.68 -4.48
CA ASN A 125 20.09 -2.17 -3.11
C ASN A 125 18.66 -1.91 -2.62
N LEU A 126 18.18 -2.76 -1.71
CA LEU A 126 16.85 -2.68 -1.14
C LEU A 126 16.92 -2.27 0.33
N TYR A 127 16.05 -1.36 0.73
CA TYR A 127 15.93 -0.89 2.11
C TYR A 127 14.52 -1.18 2.62
N GLY A 128 14.44 -1.68 3.83
CA GLY A 128 13.17 -2.02 4.46
C GLY A 128 13.25 -2.01 5.97
N THR A 129 12.15 -2.40 6.59
CA THR A 129 12.00 -2.49 8.03
C THR A 129 11.50 -3.88 8.43
N THR A 130 11.78 -4.26 9.68
CA THR A 130 11.15 -5.41 10.31
C THR A 130 10.47 -4.98 11.60
N HIS A 131 9.26 -5.48 11.85
CA HIS A 131 8.51 -5.17 13.07
C HIS A 131 9.20 -5.70 14.33
N GLY A 132 9.79 -6.88 14.25
CA GLY A 132 10.46 -7.55 15.36
C GLY A 132 11.94 -7.82 15.09
N GLY A 133 12.61 -8.43 16.07
CA GLY A 133 14.03 -8.75 16.02
C GLY A 133 14.94 -7.54 16.25
N GLY A 134 16.19 -7.64 15.81
CA GLY A 134 17.21 -6.67 16.15
C GLY A 134 17.77 -6.87 17.57
N ALA A 135 18.73 -6.04 17.97
CA ALA A 135 19.43 -6.18 19.24
C ALA A 135 18.53 -6.10 20.47
N ASN A 136 17.38 -5.40 20.38
CA ASN A 136 16.45 -5.16 21.48
C ASN A 136 15.07 -5.77 21.23
N ASN A 137 14.90 -6.54 20.16
CA ASN A 137 13.61 -7.09 19.72
C ASN A 137 12.52 -6.02 19.50
N SER A 138 12.91 -4.85 19.02
CA SER A 138 12.04 -3.70 18.76
C SER A 138 11.97 -3.34 17.26
N GLY A 139 12.47 -4.23 16.42
CA GLY A 139 12.55 -4.04 14.97
C GLY A 139 13.84 -3.38 14.50
N VAL A 140 14.07 -3.44 13.21
CA VAL A 140 15.27 -2.88 12.56
C VAL A 140 14.91 -2.11 11.29
N VAL A 141 15.83 -1.24 10.87
CA VAL A 141 15.96 -0.79 9.49
C VAL A 141 17.14 -1.55 8.88
N PHE A 142 16.93 -2.17 7.73
CA PHE A 142 17.94 -2.98 7.04
C PHE A 142 18.22 -2.50 5.61
N GLU A 143 19.40 -2.86 5.11
CA GLU A 143 19.82 -2.77 3.71
C GLU A 143 20.12 -4.18 3.20
N LEU A 144 19.56 -4.57 2.07
CA LEU A 144 20.03 -5.72 1.29
C LEU A 144 20.89 -5.20 0.16
N VAL A 145 22.17 -5.48 0.24
CA VAL A 145 23.18 -5.10 -0.76
C VAL A 145 23.15 -6.11 -1.91
N ASN A 146 22.92 -5.63 -3.12
CA ASN A 146 22.99 -6.44 -4.32
C ASN A 146 24.45 -6.62 -4.75
N ASN A 147 25.00 -7.83 -4.64
CA ASN A 147 26.38 -8.12 -5.00
C ASN A 147 26.61 -8.19 -6.53
N GLY A 148 25.54 -8.13 -7.36
CA GLY A 148 25.62 -8.16 -8.82
C GLY A 148 25.85 -9.56 -9.43
N ASP A 149 26.08 -10.58 -8.61
CA ASP A 149 26.25 -11.99 -9.01
C ASP A 149 25.00 -12.86 -8.74
N GLY A 150 23.90 -12.21 -8.36
CA GLY A 150 22.64 -12.86 -7.95
C GLY A 150 22.56 -13.14 -6.47
N THR A 151 23.59 -12.84 -5.68
CA THR A 151 23.56 -12.96 -4.23
C THR A 151 23.29 -11.61 -3.56
N TRP A 152 22.79 -11.66 -2.34
CA TRP A 152 22.44 -10.50 -1.52
C TRP A 152 23.07 -10.62 -0.14
N ALA A 153 23.48 -9.49 0.42
CA ALA A 153 24.02 -9.40 1.77
C ALA A 153 23.15 -8.45 2.60
N GLU A 154 22.62 -8.95 3.70
CA GLU A 154 21.89 -8.13 4.65
C GLU A 154 22.85 -7.34 5.55
N LYS A 155 22.42 -6.13 5.89
CA LYS A 155 23.09 -5.24 6.82
C LYS A 155 22.04 -4.50 7.64
N VAL A 156 22.03 -4.70 8.95
CA VAL A 156 21.25 -3.89 9.87
C VAL A 156 21.84 -2.48 9.93
N LEU A 157 21.05 -1.48 9.55
CA LEU A 157 21.42 -0.07 9.62
C LEU A 157 21.18 0.49 11.01
N TYR A 158 20.03 0.12 11.60
CA TYR A 158 19.63 0.52 12.95
C TYR A 158 18.76 -0.54 13.62
N SER A 159 18.90 -0.71 14.94
CA SER A 159 18.05 -1.54 15.79
C SER A 159 17.37 -0.67 16.84
N PHE A 160 16.05 -0.56 16.77
CA PHE A 160 15.26 0.21 17.74
C PHE A 160 15.31 -0.39 19.13
N ASN A 161 15.01 0.44 20.17
CA ASN A 161 15.13 0.05 21.57
C ASN A 161 13.91 0.49 22.42
N ASN A 162 12.78 0.73 21.83
CA ASN A 162 11.54 1.19 22.44
C ASN A 162 11.55 2.66 22.92
N THR A 163 12.68 3.21 23.37
CA THR A 163 12.75 4.64 23.73
C THR A 163 12.85 5.56 22.52
N ASP A 164 13.36 5.07 21.41
CA ASP A 164 13.47 5.74 20.12
C ASP A 164 12.43 5.24 19.09
N GLY A 165 11.76 4.14 19.37
CA GLY A 165 10.71 3.55 18.55
C GLY A 165 10.61 2.04 18.77
N TYR A 166 9.45 1.48 18.36
CA TYR A 166 9.18 0.05 18.35
C TYR A 166 8.28 -0.28 17.17
N GLY A 167 8.59 -1.35 16.45
CA GLY A 167 7.77 -1.86 15.35
C GLY A 167 7.66 -0.87 14.19
N PRO A 168 8.74 -0.61 13.42
CA PRO A 168 8.61 0.10 12.16
C PRO A 168 7.87 -0.78 11.15
N TRP A 169 6.77 -0.26 10.57
CA TRP A 169 5.94 -1.00 9.61
C TRP A 169 6.25 -0.67 8.17
N ALA A 170 6.36 0.62 7.85
CA ALA A 170 6.48 1.06 6.47
C ALA A 170 7.92 1.09 5.98
N ALA A 171 8.11 0.97 4.67
CA ALA A 171 9.40 1.20 4.03
C ALA A 171 9.91 2.62 4.32
N PRO A 172 11.22 2.81 4.63
CA PRO A 172 11.77 4.13 4.80
C PRO A 172 11.90 4.85 3.45
N ILE A 173 11.87 6.18 3.46
CA ILE A 173 12.10 7.01 2.27
C ILE A 173 13.44 7.72 2.35
N PHE A 174 14.05 8.00 1.18
CA PHE A 174 15.29 8.76 1.08
C PHE A 174 15.04 10.26 0.88
N ASP A 175 15.94 11.07 1.46
CA ASP A 175 16.17 12.42 0.96
C ASP A 175 17.28 12.44 -0.10
N ALA A 176 17.55 13.62 -0.67
CA ALA A 176 18.61 13.80 -1.67
C ALA A 176 20.03 13.68 -1.10
N ALA A 177 20.21 13.73 0.21
CA ALA A 177 21.49 13.56 0.91
C ALA A 177 21.77 12.08 1.24
N GLY A 178 20.77 11.22 1.09
CA GLY A 178 20.85 9.79 1.41
C GLY A 178 20.48 9.46 2.85
N ASN A 179 19.83 10.37 3.57
CA ASN A 179 19.22 10.07 4.85
C ASN A 179 17.95 9.28 4.64
N LEU A 180 17.60 8.41 5.59
CA LEU A 180 16.37 7.62 5.60
C LEU A 180 15.40 8.16 6.64
N TYR A 181 14.11 8.21 6.28
CA TYR A 181 13.03 8.66 7.17
C TYR A 181 11.93 7.60 7.24
N GLY A 182 11.36 7.40 8.41
CA GLY A 182 10.27 6.46 8.62
C GLY A 182 9.52 6.72 9.92
N THR A 183 8.60 5.80 10.23
CA THR A 183 7.76 5.81 11.43
C THR A 183 7.89 4.50 12.18
N THR A 184 7.59 4.53 13.47
CA THR A 184 7.41 3.34 14.31
C THR A 184 6.03 3.37 14.95
N GLU A 185 5.34 2.23 15.05
CA GLU A 185 3.96 2.16 15.59
C GLU A 185 3.85 2.54 17.06
N SER A 186 4.88 2.22 17.82
CA SER A 186 4.95 2.37 19.28
C SER A 186 6.32 2.86 19.71
N GLY A 187 6.54 2.99 21.03
CA GLY A 187 7.77 3.51 21.59
C GLY A 187 7.82 5.04 21.57
N GLY A 188 9.01 5.59 21.73
CA GLY A 188 9.21 7.03 21.91
C GLY A 188 8.83 7.52 23.31
N ALA A 189 8.85 8.85 23.50
CA ALA A 189 8.66 9.49 24.81
C ALA A 189 7.28 9.20 25.47
N TYR A 190 6.26 8.92 24.66
CA TYR A 190 4.87 8.71 25.09
C TYR A 190 4.36 7.29 24.79
N ASN A 191 5.19 6.44 24.16
CA ASN A 191 4.85 5.06 23.80
C ASN A 191 3.72 4.93 22.78
N TYR A 192 3.54 5.92 21.91
CA TYR A 192 2.55 5.95 20.84
C TYR A 192 3.17 6.12 19.44
N GLY A 193 4.47 5.79 19.33
CA GLY A 193 5.20 5.80 18.08
C GLY A 193 6.06 7.04 17.86
N THR A 194 6.93 6.95 16.88
CA THR A 194 7.86 8.02 16.51
C THR A 194 7.91 8.23 15.00
N ALA A 195 8.35 9.40 14.59
CA ALA A 195 8.97 9.64 13.30
C ALA A 195 10.47 9.80 13.51
N TYR A 196 11.28 9.12 12.69
CA TYR A 196 12.74 9.09 12.83
C TYR A 196 13.49 9.46 11.56
N GLU A 197 14.74 9.87 11.72
CA GLU A 197 15.74 10.05 10.67
C GLU A 197 16.94 9.14 10.94
N LEU A 198 17.43 8.45 9.93
CA LEU A 198 18.73 7.78 9.95
C LEU A 198 19.70 8.52 9.02
N THR A 199 20.84 8.93 9.55
CA THR A 199 21.89 9.63 8.82
C THR A 199 23.14 8.74 8.71
N PRO A 200 23.71 8.54 7.51
CA PRO A 200 24.95 7.79 7.36
C PRO A 200 26.13 8.56 7.96
N THR A 201 26.87 7.93 8.89
CA THR A 201 28.01 8.56 9.59
C THR A 201 29.36 8.15 9.03
N GLY A 202 29.37 7.34 7.94
CA GLY A 202 30.58 6.82 7.31
C GLY A 202 31.00 5.46 7.87
N GLY A 203 31.85 4.76 7.10
CA GLY A 203 32.29 3.40 7.45
C GLY A 203 31.17 2.36 7.50
N GLY A 204 30.00 2.70 6.93
CA GLY A 204 28.83 1.84 6.93
C GLY A 204 27.97 1.95 8.20
N ASN A 205 28.24 2.90 9.09
CA ASN A 205 27.45 3.15 10.28
C ASN A 205 26.39 4.23 10.03
N TRP A 206 25.32 4.17 10.83
CA TRP A 206 24.21 5.12 10.79
C TRP A 206 23.94 5.66 12.21
N SER A 207 23.46 6.88 12.29
CA SER A 207 22.96 7.46 13.53
C SER A 207 21.47 7.73 13.38
N GLU A 208 20.71 7.42 14.42
CA GLU A 208 19.29 7.70 14.49
C GLU A 208 19.04 9.00 15.25
N GLN A 209 17.96 9.68 14.84
CA GLN A 209 17.37 10.82 15.55
C GLN A 209 15.85 10.69 15.53
N VAL A 210 15.23 10.73 16.72
CA VAL A 210 13.78 10.92 16.83
C VAL A 210 13.43 12.35 16.41
N LEU A 211 12.62 12.51 15.38
CA LEU A 211 12.13 13.80 14.88
C LEU A 211 10.90 14.26 15.67
N HIS A 212 10.01 13.30 15.99
CA HIS A 212 8.81 13.51 16.80
C HIS A 212 8.42 12.23 17.53
N SER A 213 7.91 12.39 18.78
CA SER A 213 7.27 11.31 19.55
C SER A 213 5.79 11.61 19.68
N PHE A 214 4.97 10.75 19.09
CA PHE A 214 3.50 10.89 19.08
C PHE A 214 2.87 10.57 20.45
N GLY A 215 1.64 11.07 20.67
CA GLY A 215 0.85 10.82 21.89
C GLY A 215 0.88 11.95 22.90
N ASN A 216 1.41 13.14 22.55
CA ASN A 216 1.41 14.32 23.43
C ASN A 216 0.15 15.18 23.24
N GLY A 217 -0.90 14.86 23.98
CA GLY A 217 -2.12 15.66 23.94
C GLY A 217 -3.03 15.34 22.76
N THR A 218 -3.13 16.25 21.78
CA THR A 218 -4.02 16.11 20.62
C THR A 218 -3.27 15.84 19.32
N ASP A 219 -1.98 15.57 19.38
CA ASP A 219 -1.26 15.03 18.24
C ASP A 219 -1.72 13.57 17.96
N GLY A 220 -1.27 12.96 16.92
CA GLY A 220 -1.68 11.61 16.57
C GLY A 220 -1.05 10.54 17.46
N ALA A 221 -1.44 9.31 17.23
CA ALA A 221 -0.89 8.12 17.85
C ALA A 221 -0.83 6.97 16.85
N THR A 222 0.18 6.12 17.00
CA THR A 222 0.34 4.88 16.24
C THR A 222 0.41 5.15 14.71
N PRO A 223 1.50 5.75 14.21
CA PRO A 223 1.72 5.97 12.78
C PRO A 223 2.19 4.67 12.10
N PHE A 224 1.29 3.95 11.44
CA PHE A 224 1.61 2.76 10.65
C PHE A 224 2.12 3.10 9.25
N ALA A 225 1.56 4.15 8.65
CA ALA A 225 1.87 4.53 7.28
C ALA A 225 3.28 5.10 7.13
N GLY A 226 3.83 4.92 5.93
CA GLY A 226 5.08 5.56 5.53
C GLY A 226 4.94 7.07 5.35
N LEU A 227 6.07 7.75 5.33
CA LEU A 227 6.17 9.19 5.11
C LEU A 227 6.26 9.53 3.62
N VAL A 228 5.83 10.74 3.26
CA VAL A 228 6.17 11.37 1.98
C VAL A 228 6.82 12.71 2.25
N MET A 229 7.72 13.13 1.34
CA MET A 229 8.51 14.35 1.49
C MET A 229 8.22 15.36 0.39
N ASP A 230 8.04 16.62 0.74
CA ASP A 230 7.95 17.71 -0.25
C ASP A 230 9.34 18.23 -0.66
N ALA A 231 9.37 19.08 -1.70
CA ALA A 231 10.61 19.66 -2.21
C ALA A 231 11.34 20.58 -1.19
N SER A 232 10.70 20.97 -0.11
CA SER A 232 11.27 21.77 0.99
C SER A 232 11.82 20.91 2.12
N GLY A 233 11.72 19.58 2.02
CA GLY A 233 12.14 18.64 3.04
C GLY A 233 11.15 18.50 4.20
N ASN A 234 9.89 18.97 4.06
CA ASN A 234 8.87 18.65 5.04
C ASN A 234 8.37 17.23 4.81
N LEU A 235 8.11 16.51 5.90
CA LEU A 235 7.56 15.16 5.91
C LEU A 235 6.06 15.21 6.23
N TYR A 236 5.31 14.33 5.59
CA TYR A 236 3.87 14.19 5.82
C TYR A 236 3.54 12.72 6.03
N GLY A 237 2.60 12.46 6.93
CA GLY A 237 2.13 11.12 7.25
C GLY A 237 0.78 11.14 7.94
N THR A 238 0.33 9.96 8.32
CA THR A 238 -0.93 9.76 9.05
C THR A 238 -0.67 9.01 10.36
N THR A 239 -1.56 9.20 11.32
CA THR A 239 -1.61 8.37 12.52
C THR A 239 -2.95 7.66 12.55
N TRP A 240 -2.95 6.37 12.87
CA TRP A 240 -4.18 5.57 12.95
C TRP A 240 -5.13 6.09 14.01
N LEU A 241 -4.60 6.44 15.19
CA LEU A 241 -5.33 6.85 16.38
C LEU A 241 -4.91 8.27 16.81
N GLY A 242 -5.47 8.73 17.93
CA GLY A 242 -5.17 10.04 18.51
C GLY A 242 -5.89 11.18 17.79
N GLY A 243 -5.37 12.38 17.93
CA GLY A 243 -6.00 13.59 17.43
C GLY A 243 -6.98 14.23 18.42
N ALA A 244 -7.60 15.34 18.01
CA ALA A 244 -8.50 16.12 18.86
C ALA A 244 -9.91 15.52 19.01
N ASN A 245 -10.31 14.62 18.10
CA ASN A 245 -11.63 14.01 18.06
C ASN A 245 -11.59 12.58 18.60
N LEU A 246 -12.65 12.15 19.25
CA LEU A 246 -12.74 10.81 19.82
C LEU A 246 -13.59 9.89 18.94
N CYS A 247 -12.98 8.80 18.46
CA CYS A 247 -13.65 7.65 17.89
C CYS A 247 -13.44 6.48 18.83
N ASP A 248 -14.51 5.93 19.37
CA ASP A 248 -14.51 4.79 20.30
C ASP A 248 -13.52 4.92 21.49
N GLY A 249 -13.18 6.16 21.84
CA GLY A 249 -12.31 6.48 22.97
C GLY A 249 -10.80 6.54 22.70
N ALA A 250 -10.35 6.19 21.47
CA ALA A 250 -8.92 6.13 21.13
C ALA A 250 -8.46 7.26 20.19
N GLY A 251 -9.38 8.06 19.67
CA GLY A 251 -9.13 9.08 18.63
C GLY A 251 -9.38 8.55 17.23
N CYS A 252 -9.62 9.48 16.30
CA CYS A 252 -10.01 9.16 14.92
C CYS A 252 -8.83 9.17 13.94
N GLY A 253 -7.63 9.44 14.44
CA GLY A 253 -6.43 9.61 13.62
C GLY A 253 -6.23 11.02 13.11
N THR A 254 -5.06 11.27 12.55
CA THR A 254 -4.66 12.59 12.04
C THR A 254 -3.91 12.50 10.72
N VAL A 255 -3.85 13.62 10.00
CA VAL A 255 -2.80 13.89 9.02
C VAL A 255 -1.85 14.90 9.65
N PHE A 256 -0.56 14.61 9.66
CA PHE A 256 0.46 15.48 10.24
C PHE A 256 1.49 15.94 9.22
N LYS A 257 2.16 17.03 9.56
CA LYS A 257 3.32 17.57 8.86
C LYS A 257 4.45 17.76 9.86
N LEU A 258 5.65 17.30 9.52
CA LEU A 258 6.89 17.61 10.24
C LEU A 258 7.74 18.55 9.39
N SER A 259 8.21 19.64 9.97
CA SER A 259 9.03 20.65 9.28
C SER A 259 10.36 20.84 9.99
N PRO A 260 11.50 20.84 9.26
CA PRO A 260 12.80 21.13 9.85
C PRO A 260 12.86 22.60 10.28
N THR A 261 13.25 22.86 11.54
CA THR A 261 13.36 24.22 12.09
C THR A 261 14.81 24.68 12.19
N GLY A 262 15.76 23.86 11.76
CA GLY A 262 17.18 24.11 11.77
C GLY A 262 17.89 23.55 13.03
N GLY A 263 19.20 23.31 12.92
CA GLY A 263 20.01 22.75 14.01
C GLY A 263 19.63 21.31 14.40
N GLY A 264 19.02 20.55 13.48
CA GLY A 264 18.54 19.20 13.73
C GLY A 264 17.19 19.13 14.43
N ASN A 265 16.51 20.27 14.69
CA ASN A 265 15.20 20.28 15.32
C ASN A 265 14.08 20.26 14.28
N TRP A 266 12.95 19.66 14.69
CA TRP A 266 11.73 19.54 13.89
C TRP A 266 10.53 20.09 14.66
N SER A 267 9.53 20.57 13.95
CA SER A 267 8.23 20.94 14.50
C SER A 267 7.14 20.12 13.85
N GLU A 268 6.24 19.60 14.67
CA GLU A 268 5.04 18.92 14.23
C GLU A 268 3.89 19.92 14.10
N GLN A 269 3.00 19.66 13.13
CA GLN A 269 1.71 20.32 12.93
C GLN A 269 0.69 19.25 12.52
N VAL A 270 -0.38 19.08 13.30
CA VAL A 270 -1.58 18.38 12.83
C VAL A 270 -2.25 19.26 11.77
N ILE A 271 -2.34 18.76 10.54
CA ILE A 271 -2.96 19.47 9.42
C ILE A 271 -4.40 19.04 9.16
N HIS A 272 -4.83 17.88 9.69
CA HIS A 272 -6.21 17.44 9.79
C HIS A 272 -6.41 16.51 10.97
N ASN A 273 -7.56 16.65 11.66
CA ASN A 273 -8.04 15.73 12.66
C ASN A 273 -9.31 15.06 12.14
N PHE A 274 -9.24 13.79 11.84
CA PHE A 274 -10.41 13.04 11.38
C PHE A 274 -11.54 13.02 12.44
N ILE A 275 -12.78 12.90 11.99
CA ILE A 275 -13.96 12.91 12.87
C ILE A 275 -15.05 11.99 12.32
N ASN A 276 -15.54 11.07 13.16
CA ASN A 276 -16.65 10.20 12.81
C ASN A 276 -18.00 10.98 12.85
N ASN A 277 -18.27 11.74 11.79
CA ASN A 277 -19.48 12.58 11.65
C ASN A 277 -20.40 12.10 10.50
N GLY A 278 -20.13 10.95 9.90
CA GLY A 278 -20.89 10.40 8.78
C GLY A 278 -20.57 11.03 7.42
N VAL A 279 -19.51 11.83 7.30
CA VAL A 279 -19.01 12.44 6.05
C VAL A 279 -17.52 12.27 5.93
N ASP A 280 -16.77 12.67 6.95
CA ASP A 280 -15.31 12.55 7.04
C ASP A 280 -14.89 11.08 7.16
N GLY A 281 -13.65 10.79 6.81
CA GLY A 281 -13.02 9.52 7.10
C GLY A 281 -12.61 9.39 8.56
N ASN A 282 -12.25 8.20 8.97
CA ASN A 282 -11.55 7.95 10.22
C ASN A 282 -10.64 6.72 10.10
N GLU A 283 -9.67 6.63 11.00
CA GLU A 283 -8.71 5.55 11.04
C GLU A 283 -7.91 5.39 9.73
N PRO A 284 -7.09 6.40 9.34
CA PRO A 284 -6.13 6.23 8.25
C PRO A 284 -5.08 5.20 8.66
N TRP A 285 -5.19 3.99 8.14
CA TRP A 285 -4.38 2.85 8.56
C TRP A 285 -2.94 2.92 7.99
N ALA A 286 -2.61 2.07 7.03
CA ALA A 286 -1.25 1.88 6.54
C ALA A 286 -0.99 2.53 5.16
N GLY A 287 -2.01 3.15 4.56
CA GLY A 287 -1.89 3.85 3.27
C GLY A 287 -1.04 5.11 3.39
N SER A 288 0.16 5.11 2.82
CA SER A 288 0.97 6.31 2.73
C SER A 288 0.28 7.37 1.87
N LEU A 289 0.48 8.63 2.22
CA LEU A 289 0.01 9.76 1.40
C LEU A 289 0.74 9.81 0.06
N ILE A 290 0.10 10.42 -0.95
CA ILE A 290 0.76 10.77 -2.21
C ILE A 290 0.50 12.22 -2.56
N PHE A 291 1.45 12.87 -3.25
CA PHE A 291 1.28 14.22 -3.80
C PHE A 291 0.77 14.17 -5.24
N ASP A 292 -0.11 15.13 -5.58
CA ASP A 292 -0.31 15.50 -6.97
C ASP A 292 0.73 16.55 -7.41
N SER A 293 0.69 16.93 -8.69
CA SER A 293 1.59 17.97 -9.25
C SER A 293 1.32 19.38 -8.74
N SER A 294 0.20 19.61 -8.06
CA SER A 294 -0.20 20.89 -7.46
C SER A 294 0.21 21.01 -6.00
N GLY A 295 0.70 19.93 -5.41
CA GLY A 295 1.07 19.83 -3.99
C GLY A 295 -0.08 19.48 -3.06
N ASN A 296 -1.22 19.00 -3.59
CA ASN A 296 -2.26 18.41 -2.79
C ASN A 296 -1.84 16.99 -2.37
N LEU A 297 -2.27 16.56 -1.19
CA LEU A 297 -2.05 15.21 -0.67
C LEU A 297 -3.34 14.38 -0.81
N TYR A 298 -3.18 13.11 -1.14
CA TYR A 298 -4.27 12.14 -1.21
C TYR A 298 -3.97 10.95 -0.31
N GLY A 299 -5.00 10.45 0.37
CA GLY A 299 -4.91 9.30 1.26
C GLY A 299 -6.23 8.55 1.36
N THR A 300 -6.21 7.49 2.13
CA THR A 300 -7.36 6.62 2.42
C THR A 300 -7.63 6.55 3.92
N THR A 301 -8.88 6.30 4.27
CA THR A 301 -9.27 5.91 5.64
C THR A 301 -10.03 4.60 5.58
N THR A 302 -9.77 3.69 6.51
CA THR A 302 -10.46 2.38 6.55
C THR A 302 -11.93 2.53 6.87
N LEU A 303 -12.28 3.50 7.70
CA LEU A 303 -13.64 3.73 8.17
C LEU A 303 -14.10 5.15 7.81
N GLY A 304 -15.37 5.45 8.11
CA GLY A 304 -15.98 6.75 7.84
C GLY A 304 -16.59 6.87 6.44
N GLY A 305 -16.91 8.10 6.04
CA GLY A 305 -17.64 8.38 4.82
C GLY A 305 -19.17 8.31 4.98
N THR A 306 -19.88 8.48 3.87
CA THR A 306 -21.35 8.69 3.85
C THR A 306 -22.18 7.42 3.86
N TYR A 307 -21.57 6.25 3.60
CA TYR A 307 -22.26 4.97 3.56
C TYR A 307 -21.87 4.12 4.77
N LEU A 308 -22.81 3.36 5.29
CA LEU A 308 -22.59 2.43 6.40
C LEU A 308 -22.28 1.04 5.85
N CYS A 309 -21.25 0.41 6.37
CA CYS A 309 -20.91 -0.98 6.06
C CYS A 309 -21.92 -1.96 6.68
N GLU A 310 -21.91 -3.21 6.22
CA GLU A 310 -22.70 -4.29 6.79
C GLU A 310 -22.37 -4.47 8.27
N GLY A 311 -23.38 -4.24 9.12
CA GLY A 311 -23.20 -4.21 10.61
C GLY A 311 -23.44 -2.85 11.25
N GLY A 312 -23.41 -1.76 10.51
CA GLY A 312 -24.29 -0.61 10.69
C GLY A 312 -23.88 0.53 11.60
N SER A 313 -22.63 0.67 12.08
CA SER A 313 -22.28 1.84 12.91
C SER A 313 -21.12 2.69 12.42
N VAL A 314 -20.35 2.21 11.47
CA VAL A 314 -19.17 2.91 10.93
C VAL A 314 -19.22 2.88 9.38
N GLY A 315 -18.66 3.90 8.74
CA GLY A 315 -18.60 3.96 7.27
C GLY A 315 -17.57 2.98 6.70
N CYS A 316 -17.63 2.79 5.38
CA CYS A 316 -16.85 1.79 4.64
C CYS A 316 -15.50 2.31 4.16
N GLY A 317 -15.09 3.46 4.65
CA GLY A 317 -13.85 4.09 4.27
C GLY A 317 -13.97 5.12 3.16
N THR A 318 -12.91 5.89 3.00
CA THR A 318 -12.89 7.01 2.05
C THR A 318 -11.56 7.09 1.29
N VAL A 319 -11.61 7.81 0.17
CA VAL A 319 -10.44 8.48 -0.41
C VAL A 319 -10.64 9.98 -0.19
N TYR A 320 -9.62 10.66 0.34
CA TYR A 320 -9.67 12.09 0.62
C TYR A 320 -8.53 12.85 -0.05
N GLU A 321 -8.74 14.16 -0.23
CA GLU A 321 -7.78 15.13 -0.73
C GLU A 321 -7.53 16.18 0.34
N MET A 322 -6.27 16.49 0.59
CA MET A 322 -5.82 17.62 1.41
C MET A 322 -5.25 18.70 0.52
N THR A 323 -5.83 19.89 0.55
CA THR A 323 -5.38 21.04 -0.24
C THR A 323 -4.74 22.09 0.66
N PRO A 324 -3.47 22.52 0.36
CA PRO A 324 -2.83 23.57 1.12
C PRO A 324 -3.50 24.93 0.84
N THR A 325 -3.72 25.70 1.90
CA THR A 325 -4.33 27.02 1.84
C THR A 325 -3.38 28.10 2.35
N ALA A 326 -3.73 29.36 2.15
CA ALA A 326 -2.90 30.47 2.60
C ALA A 326 -2.63 30.41 4.11
N GLY A 327 -1.40 30.77 4.52
CA GLY A 327 -0.98 30.81 5.92
C GLY A 327 -0.56 29.44 6.49
N GLY A 328 -0.32 28.43 5.63
CA GLY A 328 0.14 27.12 6.05
C GLY A 328 -0.97 26.21 6.59
N ASN A 329 -2.23 26.60 6.42
CA ASN A 329 -3.38 25.76 6.75
C ASN A 329 -3.70 24.81 5.60
N TRP A 330 -4.52 23.80 5.90
CA TRP A 330 -5.00 22.79 4.95
C TRP A 330 -6.52 22.63 5.05
N THR A 331 -7.13 22.24 3.96
CA THR A 331 -8.53 21.82 3.91
C THR A 331 -8.60 20.40 3.43
N GLU A 332 -9.40 19.59 4.11
CA GLU A 332 -9.72 18.24 3.73
C GLU A 332 -11.00 18.22 2.90
N GLN A 333 -11.06 17.28 1.94
CA GLN A 333 -12.26 16.95 1.19
C GLN A 333 -12.31 15.43 0.95
N VAL A 334 -13.35 14.77 1.41
CA VAL A 334 -13.66 13.41 0.95
C VAL A 334 -14.04 13.46 -0.52
N ILE A 335 -13.23 12.83 -1.37
CA ILE A 335 -13.46 12.78 -2.82
C ILE A 335 -14.25 11.54 -3.24
N TYR A 336 -14.16 10.46 -2.45
CA TYR A 336 -14.93 9.23 -2.64
C TYR A 336 -15.22 8.55 -1.31
N SER A 337 -16.46 8.06 -1.13
CA SER A 337 -16.86 7.21 0.01
C SER A 337 -17.23 5.84 -0.52
N PHE A 338 -16.60 4.80 -0.01
CA PHE A 338 -16.94 3.41 -0.35
C PHE A 338 -18.29 3.03 0.28
N ASN A 339 -19.00 2.09 -0.32
CA ASN A 339 -20.37 1.75 0.09
C ASN A 339 -20.56 0.31 0.59
N GLY A 340 -19.51 -0.52 0.56
CA GLY A 340 -19.50 -1.88 1.12
C GLY A 340 -20.55 -2.85 0.59
N GLY A 341 -21.51 -2.36 -0.18
CA GLY A 341 -22.59 -3.18 -0.71
C GLY A 341 -22.48 -3.38 -2.23
N GLY A 342 -22.56 -4.61 -2.70
CA GLY A 342 -22.53 -4.93 -4.13
C GLY A 342 -21.11 -5.02 -4.71
N PRO A 343 -20.86 -4.48 -5.93
CA PRO A 343 -19.56 -4.65 -6.58
C PRO A 343 -18.45 -3.77 -6.01
N GLY A 344 -18.77 -2.71 -5.25
CA GLY A 344 -17.80 -1.80 -4.65
C GLY A 344 -17.00 -2.45 -3.53
N GLY A 345 -15.86 -1.87 -3.21
CA GLY A 345 -15.03 -2.32 -2.09
C GLY A 345 -15.37 -1.63 -0.77
N GLU A 346 -14.73 -2.08 0.30
CA GLU A 346 -14.75 -1.46 1.62
C GLU A 346 -13.39 -1.60 2.31
N ASP A 347 -13.12 -0.77 3.31
CA ASP A 347 -11.86 -0.75 4.05
C ASP A 347 -10.63 -0.57 3.15
N PRO A 348 -10.45 0.59 2.49
CA PRO A 348 -9.24 0.87 1.73
C PRO A 348 -8.08 1.09 2.71
N THR A 349 -7.23 0.09 2.87
CA THR A 349 -6.12 0.09 3.83
C THR A 349 -4.80 0.54 3.21
N SER A 350 -4.73 0.64 1.89
CA SER A 350 -3.51 0.93 1.15
C SER A 350 -3.46 2.35 0.58
N ALA A 351 -2.27 2.78 0.19
CA ALA A 351 -2.08 4.01 -0.57
C ALA A 351 -2.78 3.94 -1.94
N VAL A 352 -3.27 5.09 -2.40
CA VAL A 352 -3.66 5.26 -3.80
C VAL A 352 -2.47 5.71 -4.65
N LEU A 353 -2.55 5.56 -5.98
CA LEU A 353 -1.55 6.07 -6.91
C LEU A 353 -2.20 6.70 -8.14
N PHE A 354 -1.54 7.70 -8.74
CA PHE A 354 -2.01 8.38 -9.95
C PHE A 354 -1.49 7.72 -11.22
N ASP A 355 -2.34 7.65 -12.26
CA ASP A 355 -1.84 7.55 -13.63
C ASP A 355 -1.54 8.95 -14.21
N ALA A 356 -0.95 8.98 -15.42
CA ALA A 356 -0.63 10.24 -16.10
C ALA A 356 -1.85 11.08 -16.53
N ALA A 357 -3.05 10.49 -16.51
CA ALA A 357 -4.32 11.18 -16.81
C ALA A 357 -5.00 11.73 -15.55
N GLY A 358 -4.42 11.51 -14.36
CA GLY A 358 -4.95 11.96 -13.08
C GLY A 358 -6.04 11.05 -12.49
N ASN A 359 -6.15 9.81 -12.96
CA ASN A 359 -7.00 8.83 -12.29
C ASN A 359 -6.25 8.24 -11.08
N LEU A 360 -7.00 7.88 -10.04
CA LEU A 360 -6.47 7.22 -8.85
C LEU A 360 -6.75 5.71 -8.93
N TYR A 361 -5.80 4.93 -8.45
CA TYR A 361 -5.90 3.47 -8.34
C TYR A 361 -5.55 3.03 -6.92
N GLY A 362 -6.22 2.01 -6.43
CA GLY A 362 -5.98 1.46 -5.09
C GLY A 362 -6.64 0.11 -4.91
N THR A 363 -6.58 -0.38 -3.69
CA THR A 363 -7.21 -1.64 -3.26
C THR A 363 -8.10 -1.43 -2.05
N THR A 364 -9.09 -2.28 -1.90
CA THR A 364 -9.90 -2.37 -0.68
C THR A 364 -9.72 -3.75 -0.07
N TYR A 365 -9.62 -3.80 1.26
CA TYR A 365 -9.34 -5.04 1.99
C TYR A 365 -10.51 -6.03 1.93
N PHE A 366 -11.75 -5.51 1.97
CA PHE A 366 -13.00 -6.27 1.90
C PHE A 366 -13.92 -5.75 0.80
N GLY A 367 -15.11 -6.36 0.71
CA GLY A 367 -16.15 -6.04 -0.26
C GLY A 367 -15.87 -6.60 -1.66
N GLY A 368 -16.58 -6.06 -2.64
CA GLY A 368 -16.62 -6.60 -3.99
C GLY A 368 -17.60 -7.78 -4.13
N LEU A 369 -17.84 -8.22 -5.36
CA LEU A 369 -18.82 -9.28 -5.64
C LEU A 369 -18.51 -10.63 -4.97
N LEU A 370 -17.27 -10.84 -4.55
CA LEU A 370 -16.78 -12.10 -3.98
C LEU A 370 -16.30 -11.93 -2.54
N GLU A 371 -16.51 -10.75 -1.93
CA GLU A 371 -16.14 -10.39 -0.55
C GLU A 371 -14.64 -10.52 -0.22
N GLY A 372 -13.80 -10.69 -1.23
CA GLY A 372 -12.35 -10.86 -1.10
C GLY A 372 -11.56 -9.55 -1.26
N GLY A 373 -12.24 -8.40 -1.33
CA GLY A 373 -11.65 -7.11 -1.64
C GLY A 373 -11.65 -6.78 -3.12
N THR A 374 -11.21 -5.58 -3.47
CA THR A 374 -11.16 -5.12 -4.87
C THR A 374 -9.87 -4.40 -5.20
N ALA A 375 -9.50 -4.42 -6.49
CA ALA A 375 -8.66 -3.38 -7.08
C ALA A 375 -9.57 -2.42 -7.82
N PHE A 376 -9.43 -1.12 -7.59
CA PHE A 376 -10.30 -0.09 -8.12
C PHE A 376 -9.55 1.02 -8.87
N LYS A 377 -10.31 1.73 -9.69
CA LYS A 377 -9.91 2.98 -10.34
C LYS A 377 -10.94 4.06 -10.04
N LEU A 378 -10.49 5.23 -9.61
CA LEU A 378 -11.31 6.43 -9.53
C LEU A 378 -10.99 7.36 -10.69
N THR A 379 -12.00 7.85 -11.37
CA THR A 379 -11.87 8.79 -12.49
C THR A 379 -12.68 10.06 -12.20
N LEU A 380 -12.04 11.22 -12.34
CA LEU A 380 -12.73 12.51 -12.20
C LEU A 380 -13.42 12.88 -13.52
N ARG A 381 -14.75 12.98 -13.51
CA ARG A 381 -15.56 13.41 -14.65
C ARG A 381 -16.56 14.46 -14.20
N ASP A 382 -16.62 15.57 -14.88
CA ASP A 382 -17.54 16.69 -14.60
C ASP A 382 -17.55 17.12 -13.13
N GLY A 383 -16.36 17.13 -12.49
CA GLY A 383 -16.20 17.50 -11.08
C GLY A 383 -16.63 16.43 -10.06
N ARG A 384 -16.87 15.19 -10.50
CA ARG A 384 -17.26 14.09 -9.63
C ARG A 384 -16.34 12.89 -9.86
N TRP A 385 -15.84 12.31 -8.77
CA TRP A 385 -15.14 11.05 -8.81
C TRP A 385 -16.08 9.87 -8.93
N THR A 386 -15.73 8.92 -9.80
CA THR A 386 -16.52 7.70 -10.05
C THR A 386 -15.59 6.50 -9.98
N GLU A 387 -16.04 5.47 -9.26
CA GLU A 387 -15.33 4.19 -9.14
C GLU A 387 -15.62 3.28 -10.34
N GLN A 388 -14.58 2.57 -10.73
CA GLN A 388 -14.62 1.37 -11.55
C GLN A 388 -13.85 0.28 -10.84
N VAL A 389 -14.49 -0.82 -10.49
CA VAL A 389 -13.81 -2.02 -10.03
C VAL A 389 -13.08 -2.64 -11.21
N LEU A 390 -11.75 -2.78 -11.08
CA LEU A 390 -10.90 -3.42 -12.08
C LEU A 390 -10.90 -4.94 -11.89
N HIS A 391 -10.78 -5.38 -10.64
CA HIS A 391 -10.80 -6.80 -10.29
C HIS A 391 -11.46 -7.00 -8.90
N PRO A 392 -12.46 -7.89 -8.77
CA PRO A 392 -12.98 -8.34 -7.48
C PRO A 392 -12.25 -9.62 -7.07
N PHE A 393 -11.50 -9.57 -5.98
CA PHE A 393 -10.78 -10.74 -5.45
C PHE A 393 -11.72 -11.75 -4.77
N GLY A 394 -11.28 -13.01 -4.63
CA GLY A 394 -11.99 -14.06 -3.90
C GLY A 394 -12.49 -15.23 -4.74
N ALA A 395 -12.21 -15.27 -6.04
CA ALA A 395 -12.49 -16.47 -6.85
C ALA A 395 -11.57 -17.63 -6.44
N SER A 396 -11.97 -18.86 -6.76
CA SER A 396 -11.15 -20.04 -6.44
C SER A 396 -9.78 -19.99 -7.12
N GLY A 397 -8.72 -19.97 -6.33
CA GLY A 397 -7.33 -19.87 -6.78
C GLY A 397 -6.84 -18.43 -6.96
N ASP A 398 -7.70 -17.45 -6.79
CA ASP A 398 -7.40 -16.03 -6.72
C ASP A 398 -6.88 -15.63 -5.34
N GLY A 399 -6.32 -14.42 -5.23
CA GLY A 399 -6.01 -13.84 -3.94
C GLY A 399 -7.25 -13.33 -3.20
N VAL A 400 -7.11 -13.08 -1.92
CA VAL A 400 -8.10 -12.38 -1.08
C VAL A 400 -7.38 -11.38 -0.17
N THR A 401 -8.10 -10.36 0.28
CA THR A 401 -7.58 -9.32 1.18
C THR A 401 -6.34 -8.61 0.62
N PRO A 402 -6.46 -7.83 -0.47
CA PRO A 402 -5.35 -7.06 -1.03
C PRO A 402 -5.04 -5.86 -0.13
N ALA A 403 -4.17 -6.08 0.86
CA ALA A 403 -3.78 -5.08 1.85
C ALA A 403 -2.68 -4.14 1.33
N SER A 404 -1.95 -4.53 0.28
CA SER A 404 -0.87 -3.73 -0.29
C SER A 404 -1.37 -2.68 -1.29
N GLY A 405 -0.62 -1.58 -1.42
CA GLY A 405 -0.80 -0.62 -2.51
C GLY A 405 -0.37 -1.21 -3.87
N LEU A 406 -0.78 -0.53 -4.92
CA LEU A 406 -0.47 -0.89 -6.30
C LEU A 406 0.77 -0.14 -6.79
N ILE A 407 1.49 -0.70 -7.77
CA ILE A 407 2.51 0.00 -8.53
C ILE A 407 2.28 -0.19 -10.02
N PHE A 408 2.71 0.79 -10.83
CA PHE A 408 2.70 0.69 -12.29
C PHE A 408 4.04 0.20 -12.84
N ASP A 409 3.96 -0.60 -13.91
CA ASP A 409 5.08 -0.71 -14.83
C ASP A 409 5.03 0.41 -15.90
N ARG A 410 6.01 0.41 -16.81
CA ARG A 410 6.08 1.38 -17.92
C ARG A 410 5.01 1.19 -18.99
N ALA A 411 4.37 0.04 -19.04
CA ALA A 411 3.29 -0.26 -19.97
C ALA A 411 1.92 0.14 -19.44
N GLY A 412 1.84 0.45 -18.12
CA GLY A 412 0.61 0.81 -17.42
C GLY A 412 -0.10 -0.38 -16.78
N ASN A 413 0.56 -1.52 -16.66
CA ASN A 413 0.06 -2.63 -15.86
C ASN A 413 0.24 -2.33 -14.37
N LEU A 414 -0.68 -2.80 -13.56
CA LEU A 414 -0.69 -2.66 -12.11
C LEU A 414 -0.22 -3.96 -11.45
N TYR A 415 0.60 -3.83 -10.42
CA TYR A 415 1.08 -4.96 -9.63
C TYR A 415 0.78 -4.76 -8.16
N GLY A 416 0.38 -5.82 -7.46
CA GLY A 416 0.12 -5.83 -6.03
C GLY A 416 0.24 -7.22 -5.43
N THR A 417 -0.02 -7.30 -4.12
CA THR A 417 -0.07 -8.56 -3.37
C THR A 417 -1.38 -8.69 -2.61
N THR A 418 -1.81 -9.92 -2.35
CA THR A 418 -2.90 -10.23 -1.43
C THR A 418 -2.36 -10.99 -0.23
N MET A 419 -2.87 -10.70 0.96
CA MET A 419 -2.45 -11.34 2.21
C MET A 419 -2.77 -12.83 2.22
N GLU A 420 -3.94 -13.22 1.73
CA GLU A 420 -4.48 -14.57 1.77
C GLU A 420 -4.88 -15.05 0.37
N GLY A 421 -5.38 -16.28 0.27
CA GLY A 421 -5.84 -16.90 -0.97
C GLY A 421 -4.72 -17.45 -1.84
N GLY A 422 -5.01 -17.57 -3.13
CA GLY A 422 -4.15 -18.26 -4.07
C GLY A 422 -4.29 -19.79 -4.01
N LEU A 423 -3.40 -20.50 -4.69
CA LEU A 423 -3.45 -21.97 -4.76
C LEU A 423 -3.18 -22.68 -3.41
N TYR A 424 -2.55 -21.97 -2.48
CA TYR A 424 -2.04 -22.54 -1.23
C TYR A 424 -2.49 -21.76 0.01
N ASP A 425 -3.34 -20.75 -0.15
CA ASP A 425 -3.87 -19.90 0.93
C ASP A 425 -2.77 -19.13 1.72
N GLY A 426 -1.69 -18.82 1.05
CA GLY A 426 -0.55 -18.07 1.62
C GLY A 426 -0.40 -16.68 1.05
N GLY A 427 -1.39 -16.21 0.33
CA GLY A 427 -1.34 -14.94 -0.39
C GLY A 427 -0.81 -15.07 -1.83
N THR A 428 -0.90 -13.99 -2.56
CA THR A 428 -0.51 -13.94 -3.97
C THR A 428 0.28 -12.68 -4.31
N ALA A 429 1.02 -12.74 -5.41
CA ALA A 429 1.42 -11.58 -6.18
C ALA A 429 0.70 -11.62 -7.53
N TYR A 430 0.16 -10.49 -7.98
CA TYR A 430 -0.69 -10.41 -9.17
C TYR A 430 -0.36 -9.22 -10.05
N GLU A 431 -0.79 -9.30 -11.31
CA GLU A 431 -0.79 -8.22 -12.31
C GLU A 431 -2.23 -7.96 -12.76
N ILE A 432 -2.60 -6.69 -12.90
CA ILE A 432 -3.84 -6.27 -13.55
C ILE A 432 -3.48 -5.38 -14.74
N THR A 433 -3.94 -5.77 -15.93
CA THR A 433 -3.91 -4.92 -17.12
C THR A 433 -5.23 -4.15 -17.18
N PRO A 434 -5.22 -2.81 -16.95
CA PRO A 434 -6.44 -1.99 -16.88
C PRO A 434 -7.18 -1.83 -18.20
#